data_c121b199867c17bdde2cbd19df6637a0
#
_entry.id   c121b199867c17bdde2cbd19df6637a0
#
_cell.length_a   1.000
_cell.length_b   1.000
_cell.length_c   1.000
_cell.angle_alpha   90.00
_cell.angle_beta   90.00
_cell.angle_gamma   90.00
#
_symmetry.space_group_name_H-M   'P 1'
#
loop_
_entity.id
_entity.type
_entity.pdbx_description
1 polymer ?
#
loop_
_entity_poly.entity_id
_entity_poly.type
_entity_poly.pdbx_seq_one_letter_code
_entity_poly.pdbx_strand_id
1 'polypeptide(L)'
;MMMADCDLATDLVRCSVMMLLYERPTHGYAIIEALLERLGRPVSPAIVYPFLAQLLSAGYLTSTREDVGRKARTLYSMTPKGRKFSEGIFKQLSQIVSTALEPSILHCAHCGCKLYEAGYVKKVDGRQMAFCCVHCANAYRE
;
A
#
# COMPACT_ATOMS: atom_id res chain seq x y z
N MET A 1 4.61 14.27 22.35
CA MET A 1 3.95 14.55 21.06
C MET A 1 4.82 14.26 19.85
N MET A 2 6.10 14.59 19.84
CA MET A 2 6.99 14.29 18.70
C MET A 2 7.35 12.80 18.52
N MET A 3 7.27 11.97 19.53
CA MET A 3 7.59 10.53 19.45
C MET A 3 6.52 9.71 18.74
N ALA A 4 5.24 10.03 18.91
CA ALA A 4 4.13 9.29 18.28
C ALA A 4 4.11 9.46 16.75
N ASP A 5 4.42 10.63 16.22
CA ASP A 5 4.47 10.88 14.78
C ASP A 5 5.62 10.13 14.08
N CYS A 6 6.73 9.95 14.79
CA CYS A 6 7.89 9.22 14.28
C CYS A 6 7.60 7.71 14.19
N ASP A 7 6.96 7.13 15.19
CA ASP A 7 6.64 5.71 15.25
C ASP A 7 5.62 5.34 14.17
N LEU A 8 4.54 6.09 14.05
CA LEU A 8 3.51 5.84 13.03
C LEU A 8 4.07 5.96 11.60
N ALA A 9 4.91 6.97 11.36
CA ALA A 9 5.57 7.12 10.06
C ALA A 9 6.53 5.96 9.76
N THR A 10 7.21 5.43 10.78
CA THR A 10 8.08 4.25 10.66
C THR A 10 7.27 2.99 10.39
N ASP A 11 6.11 2.82 11.00
CA ASP A 11 5.23 1.68 10.77
C ASP A 11 4.65 1.68 9.36
N LEU A 12 4.31 2.82 8.80
CA LEU A 12 3.92 2.95 7.39
C LEU A 12 5.06 2.54 6.44
N VAL A 13 6.30 2.90 6.74
CA VAL A 13 7.49 2.46 5.99
C VAL A 13 7.62 0.95 6.05
N ARG A 14 7.51 0.33 7.23
CA ARG A 14 7.57 -1.12 7.42
C ARG A 14 6.49 -1.86 6.64
N CYS A 15 5.25 -1.38 6.68
CA CYS A 15 4.15 -1.92 5.88
C CYS A 15 4.44 -1.81 4.37
N SER A 16 5.02 -0.69 3.92
CA SER A 16 5.38 -0.49 2.52
C SER A 16 6.51 -1.42 2.07
N VAL A 17 7.51 -1.68 2.94
CA VAL A 17 8.57 -2.68 2.69
C VAL A 17 7.96 -4.07 2.52
N MET A 18 7.04 -4.46 3.40
CA MET A 18 6.37 -5.77 3.30
C MET A 18 5.56 -5.88 2.01
N MET A 19 4.88 -4.83 1.59
CA MET A 19 4.12 -4.80 0.34
C MET A 19 5.02 -4.99 -0.88
N LEU A 20 6.15 -4.29 -0.95
CA LEU A 20 7.12 -4.44 -2.03
C LEU A 20 7.65 -5.86 -2.16
N LEU A 21 8.00 -6.48 -1.03
CA LEU A 21 8.49 -7.86 -0.97
C LEU A 21 7.39 -8.90 -1.23
N TYR A 22 6.15 -8.57 -0.94
CA TYR A 22 4.98 -9.39 -1.27
C TYR A 22 4.74 -9.43 -2.79
N GLU A 23 4.96 -8.33 -3.48
CA GLU A 23 4.80 -8.24 -4.94
C GLU A 23 5.87 -9.09 -5.67
N ARG A 24 7.14 -8.96 -5.26
CA ARG A 24 8.27 -9.66 -5.90
C ARG A 24 9.52 -9.68 -5.03
N PRO A 25 10.43 -10.65 -5.23
CA PRO A 25 11.76 -10.60 -4.67
C PRO A 25 12.48 -9.31 -5.06
N THR A 26 13.18 -8.68 -4.11
CA THR A 26 13.74 -7.35 -4.32
C THR A 26 15.04 -7.17 -3.54
N HIS A 27 16.00 -6.44 -4.11
CA HIS A 27 17.24 -6.06 -3.43
C HIS A 27 17.00 -4.92 -2.44
N GLY A 28 17.78 -4.88 -1.35
CA GLY A 28 17.61 -3.87 -0.29
C GLY A 28 17.70 -2.43 -0.79
N TYR A 29 18.61 -2.12 -1.72
CA TYR A 29 18.70 -0.78 -2.30
C TYR A 29 17.49 -0.42 -3.17
N ALA A 30 16.96 -1.39 -3.94
CA ALA A 30 15.79 -1.18 -4.78
C ALA A 30 14.51 -0.98 -3.95
N ILE A 31 14.46 -1.55 -2.74
CA ILE A 31 13.39 -1.25 -1.76
C ILE A 31 13.43 0.23 -1.39
N ILE A 32 14.63 0.78 -1.10
CA ILE A 32 14.78 2.18 -0.70
C ILE A 32 14.37 3.12 -1.85
N GLU A 33 14.77 2.81 -3.08
CA GLU A 33 14.36 3.57 -4.28
C GLU A 33 12.84 3.54 -4.48
N ALA A 34 12.24 2.36 -4.41
CA ALA A 34 10.78 2.20 -4.55
C ALA A 34 9.99 2.90 -3.43
N LEU A 35 10.53 2.94 -2.21
CA LEU A 35 9.92 3.70 -1.11
C LEU A 35 9.96 5.20 -1.37
N LEU A 36 11.05 5.72 -1.93
CA LEU A 36 11.14 7.13 -2.32
C LEU A 36 10.04 7.49 -3.35
N GLU A 37 9.86 6.65 -4.36
CA GLU A 37 8.84 6.85 -5.38
C GLU A 37 7.41 6.79 -4.81
N ARG A 38 7.12 5.79 -3.96
CA ARG A 38 5.78 5.57 -3.41
C ARG A 38 5.40 6.57 -2.31
N LEU A 39 6.33 6.94 -1.45
CA LEU A 39 6.07 7.81 -0.30
C LEU A 39 6.38 9.29 -0.59
N GLY A 40 7.01 9.60 -1.73
CA GLY A 40 7.40 10.96 -2.11
C GLY A 40 8.45 11.59 -1.19
N ARG A 41 9.11 10.79 -0.33
CA ARG A 41 10.14 11.24 0.60
C ARG A 41 11.22 10.18 0.79
N PRO A 42 12.48 10.58 1.02
CA PRO A 42 13.57 9.63 1.26
C PRO A 42 13.34 8.86 2.55
N VAL A 43 13.67 7.57 2.52
CA VAL A 43 13.64 6.69 3.69
C VAL A 43 15.07 6.29 4.05
N SER A 44 15.39 6.41 5.34
CA SER A 44 16.72 6.06 5.83
C SER A 44 16.99 4.56 5.74
N PRO A 45 18.16 4.13 5.20
CA PRO A 45 18.61 2.75 5.28
C PRO A 45 18.64 2.18 6.71
N ALA A 46 18.84 3.04 7.71
CA ALA A 46 18.83 2.65 9.13
C ALA A 46 17.45 2.19 9.64
N ILE A 47 16.37 2.47 8.91
CA ILE A 47 15.04 1.93 9.19
C ILE A 47 14.82 0.62 8.43
N VAL A 48 15.22 0.57 7.16
CA VAL A 48 14.91 -0.54 6.25
C VAL A 48 15.73 -1.80 6.59
N TYR A 49 17.05 -1.69 6.70
CA TYR A 49 17.91 -2.86 6.89
C TYR A 49 17.71 -3.57 8.22
N PRO A 50 17.58 -2.90 9.39
CA PRO A 50 17.24 -3.59 10.63
C PRO A 50 15.88 -4.30 10.57
N PHE A 51 14.91 -3.73 9.88
CA PHE A 51 13.61 -4.36 9.68
C PHE A 51 13.70 -5.60 8.80
N LEU A 52 14.45 -5.56 7.71
CA LEU A 52 14.74 -6.74 6.88
C LEU A 52 15.42 -7.87 7.70
N ALA A 53 16.36 -7.50 8.57
CA ALA A 53 17.02 -8.45 9.48
C ALA A 53 16.03 -9.08 10.47
N GLN A 54 15.09 -8.33 11.01
CA GLN A 54 14.02 -8.85 11.87
C GLN A 54 13.11 -9.83 11.11
N LEU A 55 12.73 -9.51 9.88
CA LEU A 55 11.91 -10.39 9.05
C LEU A 55 12.63 -11.69 8.67
N LEU A 56 13.95 -11.64 8.41
CA LEU A 56 14.79 -12.81 8.21
C LEU A 56 14.84 -13.69 9.45
N SER A 57 15.10 -13.09 10.62
CA SER A 57 15.16 -13.81 11.90
C SER A 57 13.84 -14.47 12.27
N ALA A 58 12.72 -13.84 11.93
CA ALA A 58 11.38 -14.39 12.15
C ALA A 58 10.97 -15.46 11.12
N GLY A 59 11.79 -15.70 10.09
CA GLY A 59 11.50 -16.66 9.03
C GLY A 59 10.44 -16.18 8.02
N TYR A 60 10.18 -14.90 7.95
CA TYR A 60 9.27 -14.30 6.97
C TYR A 60 9.94 -14.02 5.64
N LEU A 61 11.26 -13.87 5.63
CA LEU A 61 12.08 -13.70 4.45
C LEU A 61 13.17 -14.76 4.37
N THR A 62 13.64 -15.00 3.16
CA THR A 62 14.94 -15.61 2.85
C THR A 62 15.80 -14.57 2.13
N SER A 63 17.12 -14.76 2.19
CA SER A 63 18.05 -13.92 1.44
C SER A 63 18.98 -14.79 0.61
N THR A 64 19.20 -14.37 -0.63
CA THR A 64 20.16 -14.99 -1.55
C THR A 64 21.16 -13.95 -1.98
N ARG A 65 22.45 -14.32 -1.95
CA ARG A 65 23.51 -13.46 -2.43
C ARG A 65 23.64 -13.64 -3.94
N GLU A 66 23.54 -12.56 -4.66
CA GLU A 66 23.70 -12.52 -6.11
C GLU A 66 24.88 -11.65 -6.49
N ASP A 67 25.73 -12.15 -7.39
CA ASP A 67 26.82 -11.38 -7.96
C ASP A 67 26.33 -10.66 -9.21
N VAL A 68 26.17 -9.35 -9.09
CA VAL A 68 25.78 -8.48 -10.21
C VAL A 68 26.99 -7.66 -10.62
N GLY A 69 27.71 -8.14 -11.66
CA GLY A 69 28.98 -7.55 -12.09
C GLY A 69 30.07 -7.70 -11.03
N ARG A 70 30.65 -6.58 -10.57
CA ARG A 70 31.72 -6.58 -9.55
C ARG A 70 31.21 -6.43 -8.11
N LYS A 71 29.89 -6.37 -7.90
CA LYS A 71 29.29 -6.14 -6.57
C LYS A 71 28.35 -7.29 -6.22
N ALA A 72 28.57 -7.86 -5.04
CA ALA A 72 27.62 -8.80 -4.46
C ALA A 72 26.42 -8.01 -3.91
N ARG A 73 25.21 -8.47 -4.23
CA ARG A 73 23.94 -7.88 -3.78
C ARG A 73 23.11 -8.95 -3.08
N THR A 74 22.34 -8.54 -2.10
CA THR A 74 21.43 -9.44 -1.38
C THR A 74 20.02 -9.26 -1.94
N LEU A 75 19.47 -10.35 -2.48
CA LEU A 75 18.07 -10.45 -2.89
C LEU A 75 17.26 -11.00 -1.73
N TYR A 76 16.19 -10.32 -1.36
CA TYR A 76 15.25 -10.75 -0.33
C TYR A 76 14.00 -11.32 -1.01
N SER A 77 13.55 -12.47 -0.51
CA SER A 77 12.35 -13.15 -1.02
C SER A 77 11.43 -13.51 0.13
N MET A 78 10.14 -13.32 -0.06
CA MET A 78 9.16 -13.65 0.97
C MET A 78 8.88 -15.15 1.03
N THR A 79 8.92 -15.72 2.23
CA THR A 79 8.56 -17.12 2.47
C THR A 79 7.04 -17.31 2.45
N PRO A 80 6.52 -18.55 2.31
CA PRO A 80 5.09 -18.83 2.49
C PRO A 80 4.55 -18.36 3.85
N LYS A 81 5.34 -18.51 4.92
CA LYS A 81 5.03 -17.98 6.25
C LYS A 81 4.92 -16.45 6.25
N GLY A 82 5.89 -15.77 5.59
CA GLY A 82 5.90 -14.31 5.45
C GLY A 82 4.71 -13.81 4.63
N ARG A 83 4.36 -14.51 3.57
CA ARG A 83 3.19 -14.18 2.73
C ARG A 83 1.89 -14.22 3.52
N LYS A 84 1.66 -15.32 4.25
CA LYS A 84 0.47 -15.46 5.11
C LYS A 84 0.40 -14.39 6.20
N PHE A 85 1.53 -14.06 6.81
CA PHE A 85 1.63 -12.98 7.80
C PHE A 85 1.28 -11.62 7.18
N SER A 86 1.85 -11.32 6.00
CA SER A 86 1.58 -10.07 5.27
C SER A 86 0.11 -9.93 4.89
N GLU A 87 -0.53 -11.00 4.42
CA GLU A 87 -1.97 -11.01 4.09
C GLU A 87 -2.83 -10.67 5.31
N GLY A 88 -2.47 -11.20 6.49
CA GLY A 88 -3.13 -10.86 7.75
C GLY A 88 -3.04 -9.36 8.08
N ILE A 89 -1.84 -8.80 7.97
CA ILE A 89 -1.59 -7.36 8.20
C ILE A 89 -2.35 -6.50 7.18
N PHE A 90 -2.27 -6.84 5.90
CA PHE A 90 -2.95 -6.08 4.83
C PHE A 90 -4.47 -6.11 4.99
N LYS A 91 -5.03 -7.23 5.44
CA LYS A 91 -6.46 -7.33 5.74
C LYS A 91 -6.86 -6.39 6.88
N GLN A 92 -6.07 -6.35 7.96
CA GLN A 92 -6.33 -5.43 9.08
C GLN A 92 -6.21 -3.96 8.66
N LEU A 93 -5.17 -3.61 7.89
CA LEU A 93 -5.00 -2.27 7.34
C LEU A 93 -6.16 -1.87 6.43
N SER A 94 -6.59 -2.77 5.55
CA SER A 94 -7.75 -2.55 4.68
C SER A 94 -9.02 -2.23 5.48
N GLN A 95 -9.26 -2.94 6.58
CA GLN A 95 -10.41 -2.68 7.45
C GLN A 95 -10.33 -1.29 8.11
N ILE A 96 -9.15 -0.92 8.62
CA ILE A 96 -8.93 0.39 9.25
C ILE A 96 -9.13 1.51 8.22
N VAL A 97 -8.49 1.40 7.05
CA VAL A 97 -8.57 2.40 5.99
C VAL A 97 -10.00 2.52 5.45
N SER A 98 -10.69 1.40 5.21
CA SER A 98 -12.08 1.41 4.76
C SER A 98 -13.00 2.12 5.76
N THR A 99 -12.84 1.84 7.06
CA THR A 99 -13.63 2.49 8.11
C THR A 99 -13.34 4.00 8.17
N ALA A 100 -12.06 4.38 8.08
CA ALA A 100 -11.67 5.79 8.13
C ALA A 100 -12.14 6.59 6.90
N LEU A 101 -12.19 5.96 5.73
CA LEU A 101 -12.60 6.59 4.49
C LEU A 101 -14.12 6.54 4.26
N GLU A 102 -14.86 5.67 4.96
CA GLU A 102 -16.31 5.50 4.78
C GLU A 102 -17.09 6.81 4.74
N PRO A 103 -16.85 7.79 5.65
CA PRO A 103 -17.56 9.08 5.60
C PRO A 103 -17.21 9.94 4.39
N SER A 104 -16.09 9.69 3.74
CA SER A 104 -15.56 10.45 2.59
C SER A 104 -15.80 9.77 1.26
N ILE A 105 -16.27 8.51 1.27
CA ILE A 105 -16.51 7.72 0.07
C ILE A 105 -17.81 8.21 -0.59
N LEU A 106 -17.69 8.62 -1.83
CA LEU A 106 -18.86 8.92 -2.65
C LEU A 106 -19.58 7.62 -3.04
N HIS A 107 -20.89 7.70 -3.18
CA HIS A 107 -21.70 6.58 -3.65
C HIS A 107 -22.30 6.94 -5.01
N CYS A 108 -22.40 5.94 -5.88
CA CYS A 108 -23.08 6.09 -7.15
C CYS A 108 -24.58 6.41 -6.90
N ALA A 109 -25.05 7.53 -7.43
CA ALA A 109 -26.43 7.97 -7.23
C ALA A 109 -27.46 6.99 -7.79
N HIS A 110 -27.09 6.14 -8.75
CA HIS A 110 -28.00 5.16 -9.37
C HIS A 110 -27.95 3.78 -8.70
N CYS A 111 -26.77 3.16 -8.58
CA CYS A 111 -26.65 1.79 -8.09
C CYS A 111 -26.12 1.67 -6.65
N GLY A 112 -25.72 2.79 -6.02
CA GLY A 112 -25.25 2.82 -4.63
C GLY A 112 -23.85 2.24 -4.39
N CYS A 113 -23.11 1.82 -5.41
CA CYS A 113 -21.76 1.30 -5.21
C CYS A 113 -20.79 2.39 -4.72
N LYS A 114 -19.78 1.98 -3.95
CA LYS A 114 -18.75 2.88 -3.43
C LYS A 114 -17.80 3.35 -4.53
N LEU A 115 -17.47 4.63 -4.52
CA LEU A 115 -16.56 5.27 -5.47
C LEU A 115 -15.30 5.69 -4.71
N TYR A 116 -14.21 4.98 -4.93
CA TYR A 116 -12.89 5.26 -4.31
C TYR A 116 -12.08 6.33 -5.05
N GLU A 117 -12.43 6.58 -6.31
CA GLU A 117 -11.87 7.63 -7.16
C GLU A 117 -13.02 8.47 -7.75
N ALA A 118 -12.68 9.61 -8.29
CA ALA A 118 -13.66 10.47 -8.97
C ALA A 118 -14.30 9.70 -10.14
N GLY A 119 -15.51 9.19 -9.91
CA GLY A 119 -16.31 8.53 -10.93
C GLY A 119 -16.81 9.53 -11.97
N TYR A 120 -17.78 9.12 -12.77
CA TYR A 120 -18.44 10.02 -13.72
C TYR A 120 -19.33 11.01 -12.96
N VAL A 121 -19.06 12.31 -13.11
CA VAL A 121 -19.85 13.38 -12.47
C VAL A 121 -20.78 14.01 -13.49
N LYS A 122 -22.07 14.06 -13.17
CA LYS A 122 -23.10 14.70 -13.97
C LYS A 122 -23.88 15.69 -13.14
N LYS A 123 -24.24 16.81 -13.74
CA LYS A 123 -25.11 17.81 -13.10
C LYS A 123 -26.57 17.44 -13.36
N VAL A 124 -27.33 17.16 -12.30
CA VAL A 124 -28.75 16.83 -12.32
C VAL A 124 -29.43 17.85 -11.41
N ASP A 125 -30.42 18.55 -11.90
CA ASP A 125 -31.19 19.61 -11.18
C ASP A 125 -30.33 20.65 -10.45
N GLY A 126 -29.22 21.04 -11.09
CA GLY A 126 -28.30 22.02 -10.50
C GLY A 126 -27.33 21.44 -9.47
N ARG A 127 -27.43 20.16 -9.08
CA ARG A 127 -26.54 19.47 -8.14
C ARG A 127 -25.57 18.57 -8.88
N GLN A 128 -24.31 18.55 -8.45
CA GLN A 128 -23.34 17.59 -8.94
C GLN A 128 -23.56 16.24 -8.27
N MET A 129 -23.75 15.20 -9.08
CA MET A 129 -23.96 13.84 -8.62
C MET A 129 -22.87 12.93 -9.21
N ALA A 130 -22.40 11.98 -8.40
CA ALA A 130 -21.37 11.04 -8.78
C ALA A 130 -21.99 9.70 -9.20
N PHE A 131 -21.43 9.11 -10.25
CA PHE A 131 -21.84 7.81 -10.80
C PHE A 131 -20.62 6.94 -11.03
N CYS A 132 -20.77 5.62 -10.92
CA CYS A 132 -19.65 4.70 -11.15
C CYS A 132 -19.24 4.61 -12.63
N CYS A 133 -20.17 4.87 -13.54
CA CYS A 133 -19.94 4.83 -14.97
C CYS A 133 -21.00 5.66 -15.72
N VAL A 134 -20.76 5.89 -17.00
CA VAL A 134 -21.67 6.61 -17.89
C VAL A 134 -23.04 5.93 -18.02
N HIS A 135 -23.11 4.60 -17.93
CA HIS A 135 -24.38 3.87 -17.98
C HIS A 135 -25.27 4.19 -16.78
N CYS A 136 -24.71 4.20 -15.56
CA CYS A 136 -25.46 4.63 -14.38
C CYS A 136 -25.90 6.09 -14.45
N ALA A 137 -25.06 6.97 -14.98
CA ALA A 137 -25.42 8.37 -15.17
C ALA A 137 -26.55 8.58 -16.18
N ASN A 138 -26.63 7.74 -17.21
CA ASN A 138 -27.70 7.79 -18.22
C ASN A 138 -28.98 7.07 -17.77
N ALA A 139 -28.86 6.04 -16.95
CA ALA A 139 -29.97 5.27 -16.42
C ALA A 139 -30.65 5.96 -15.21
N TYR A 140 -29.95 6.93 -14.58
CA TYR A 140 -30.50 7.67 -13.45
C TYR A 140 -31.69 8.53 -13.92
N ARG A 141 -32.84 8.19 -13.38
CA ARG A 141 -34.08 8.94 -13.52
C ARG A 141 -34.50 9.42 -12.14
N GLU A 142 -35.01 10.61 -12.08
CA GLU A 142 -35.55 11.21 -10.86
C GLU A 142 -36.76 10.44 -10.33
#